data_58b8f7402c3d770ad1a1f87c85251b0c
#
_entry.id   58b8f7402c3d770ad1a1f87c85251b0c
#
_cell.length_a   1.000
_cell.length_b   1.000
_cell.length_c   1.000
_cell.angle_alpha   90.00
_cell.angle_beta   90.00
_cell.angle_gamma   90.00
#
_symmetry.space_group_name_H-M   'P 1'
#
loop_
_entity.id
_entity.type
_entity.pdbx_description
1 polymer ?
#
loop_
_entity_poly.entity_id
_entity_poly.type
_entity_poly.pdbx_seq_one_letter_code
_entity_poly.pdbx_strand_id
1 'polypeptide(L)'
;TMIKDITIQVGRTGSLTPVAELEPVSIAGSTVSRATLHNEDEIQRKDVRIGDTVVIEKAGEIIPAVVRVLAEKRPKNAKAYVLPKECPECGTAADKAEGDVVWRCANPDCPAQVSGRLEHFCSRGAMDIEGGGEVLIKQIVDRGLADNVGELYKLTLEEVTSLERMAEKSAQNFLDGLEASKGCDLWRLVFGLGILHVGTGVAKALCRRFAGMDELMDATEEDLVAIDDVGGVISKSVHDWFGDSENRSLIEGLRKTGLNFDSSLYQEAMATGPLAGKSLVLTGT
;
A
#
# COMPACT_ATOMS: atom_id res chain seq x y z
N THR A 1 21.46 -19.50 5.46
CA THR A 1 21.87 -19.03 4.14
C THR A 1 22.79 -17.82 4.23
N MET A 2 23.41 -17.39 3.13
CA MET A 2 24.35 -16.25 3.07
C MET A 2 23.67 -15.05 2.40
N ILE A 3 23.93 -13.85 2.93
CA ILE A 3 23.52 -12.57 2.33
C ILE A 3 24.51 -12.22 1.20
N LYS A 4 24.02 -12.15 -0.02
CA LYS A 4 24.80 -11.75 -1.19
C LYS A 4 24.89 -10.23 -1.34
N ASP A 5 23.76 -9.57 -1.08
CA ASP A 5 23.60 -8.13 -1.19
C ASP A 5 22.43 -7.66 -0.32
N ILE A 6 22.30 -6.35 -0.13
CA ILE A 6 21.16 -5.71 0.52
C ILE A 6 20.62 -4.65 -0.42
N THR A 7 19.39 -4.82 -0.87
CA THR A 7 18.67 -3.90 -1.74
C THR A 7 17.63 -3.12 -0.94
N ILE A 8 17.22 -1.95 -1.45
CA ILE A 8 16.15 -1.15 -0.83
C ILE A 8 14.92 -1.22 -1.71
N GLN A 9 13.82 -1.67 -1.14
CA GLN A 9 12.51 -1.59 -1.77
C GLN A 9 11.82 -0.29 -1.35
N VAL A 10 11.22 0.40 -2.32
CA VAL A 10 10.44 1.60 -2.08
C VAL A 10 8.96 1.22 -2.08
N GLY A 11 8.31 1.35 -0.93
CA GLY A 11 6.88 1.06 -0.80
C GLY A 11 5.99 2.18 -1.34
N ARG A 12 4.71 1.91 -1.52
CA ARG A 12 3.71 2.87 -2.04
C ARG A 12 3.55 4.16 -1.21
N THR A 13 3.99 4.15 0.05
CA THR A 13 4.01 5.30 0.96
C THR A 13 5.40 5.91 1.11
N GLY A 14 6.31 5.60 0.20
CA GLY A 14 7.69 6.05 0.22
C GLY A 14 8.61 5.29 1.17
N SER A 15 8.12 4.33 1.96
CA SER A 15 8.92 3.59 2.92
C SER A 15 10.10 2.88 2.25
N LEU A 16 11.32 3.10 2.76
CA LEU A 16 12.53 2.45 2.31
C LEU A 16 12.78 1.21 3.16
N THR A 17 12.47 0.04 2.60
CA THR A 17 12.59 -1.24 3.31
C THR A 17 13.81 -2.00 2.82
N PRO A 18 14.82 -2.24 3.68
CA PRO A 18 15.97 -3.03 3.31
C PRO A 18 15.60 -4.53 3.21
N VAL A 19 16.07 -5.17 2.13
CA VAL A 19 15.84 -6.57 1.81
C VAL A 19 17.18 -7.26 1.55
N ALA A 20 17.42 -8.34 2.26
CA ALA A 20 18.59 -9.19 2.02
C ALA A 20 18.36 -10.06 0.78
N GLU A 21 19.24 -9.95 -0.21
CA GLU A 21 19.36 -10.86 -1.34
C GLU A 21 20.19 -12.06 -0.87
N LEU A 22 19.62 -13.25 -0.92
CA LEU A 22 20.17 -14.45 -0.28
C LEU A 22 20.65 -15.48 -1.30
N GLU A 23 21.58 -16.32 -0.90
CA GLU A 23 21.70 -17.61 -1.57
C GLU A 23 20.39 -18.39 -1.42
N PRO A 24 19.83 -18.91 -2.54
CA PRO A 24 18.55 -19.63 -2.46
C PRO A 24 18.60 -20.79 -1.48
N VAL A 25 17.60 -20.88 -0.62
CA VAL A 25 17.46 -21.95 0.36
C VAL A 25 16.03 -22.45 0.42
N SER A 26 15.84 -23.76 0.57
CA SER A 26 14.51 -24.36 0.68
C SER A 26 14.01 -24.27 2.12
N ILE A 27 12.81 -23.67 2.31
CA ILE A 27 12.13 -23.59 3.60
C ILE A 27 10.65 -23.96 3.37
N ALA A 28 10.18 -24.97 4.09
CA ALA A 28 8.79 -25.45 4.04
C ALA A 28 8.27 -25.63 2.61
N GLY A 29 9.07 -26.29 1.75
CA GLY A 29 8.69 -26.61 0.37
C GLY A 29 8.75 -25.46 -0.63
N SER A 30 9.21 -24.26 -0.23
CA SER A 30 9.44 -23.13 -1.14
C SER A 30 10.90 -22.68 -1.11
N THR A 31 11.40 -22.20 -2.26
CA THR A 31 12.74 -21.62 -2.37
C THR A 31 12.69 -20.14 -1.98
N VAL A 32 13.46 -19.78 -0.95
CA VAL A 32 13.60 -18.41 -0.46
C VAL A 32 14.92 -17.84 -0.94
N SER A 33 14.89 -16.73 -1.67
CA SER A 33 16.06 -15.99 -2.16
C SER A 33 16.11 -14.54 -1.66
N ARG A 34 15.06 -14.09 -0.93
CA ARG A 34 14.96 -12.73 -0.39
C ARG A 34 14.33 -12.78 1.00
N ALA A 35 14.81 -11.93 1.90
CA ALA A 35 14.23 -11.81 3.25
C ALA A 35 14.26 -10.36 3.71
N THR A 36 13.20 -9.91 4.38
CA THR A 36 13.16 -8.56 4.91
C THR A 36 14.16 -8.38 6.05
N LEU A 37 14.76 -7.20 6.11
CA LEU A 37 15.56 -6.70 7.23
C LEU A 37 14.78 -5.67 8.05
N HIS A 38 13.51 -5.44 7.72
CA HIS A 38 12.55 -4.52 8.35
C HIS A 38 12.94 -3.04 8.19
N ASN A 39 13.95 -2.57 8.91
CA ASN A 39 14.39 -1.18 8.93
C ASN A 39 15.89 -1.08 9.33
N GLU A 40 16.41 0.14 9.34
CA GLU A 40 17.80 0.42 9.70
C GLU A 40 18.13 0.00 11.13
N ASP A 41 17.22 0.23 12.07
CA ASP A 41 17.43 -0.07 13.49
C ASP A 41 17.60 -1.59 13.70
N GLU A 42 16.85 -2.41 12.96
CA GLU A 42 16.99 -3.88 12.96
C GLU A 42 18.32 -4.35 12.36
N ILE A 43 18.80 -3.70 11.30
CA ILE A 43 20.11 -3.97 10.72
C ILE A 43 21.21 -3.68 11.74
N GLN A 44 21.13 -2.52 12.40
CA GLN A 44 22.10 -2.13 13.43
C GLN A 44 22.02 -3.06 14.65
N ARG A 45 20.82 -3.35 15.16
CA ARG A 45 20.60 -4.22 16.31
C ARG A 45 21.15 -5.63 16.10
N LYS A 46 20.98 -6.18 14.89
CA LYS A 46 21.46 -7.52 14.52
C LYS A 46 22.89 -7.50 13.98
N ASP A 47 23.49 -6.33 13.78
CA ASP A 47 24.80 -6.11 13.12
C ASP A 47 24.90 -6.87 11.80
N VAL A 48 23.90 -6.68 10.91
CA VAL A 48 23.82 -7.35 9.61
C VAL A 48 24.82 -6.75 8.64
N ARG A 49 25.58 -7.62 7.93
CA ARG A 49 26.55 -7.21 6.93
C ARG A 49 26.42 -8.05 5.65
N ILE A 50 26.79 -7.49 4.52
CA ILE A 50 26.89 -8.26 3.27
C ILE A 50 27.95 -9.33 3.44
N GLY A 51 27.65 -10.55 3.03
CA GLY A 51 28.50 -11.74 3.20
C GLY A 51 28.22 -12.53 4.49
N ASP A 52 27.38 -12.03 5.39
CA ASP A 52 27.03 -12.77 6.60
C ASP A 52 26.25 -14.05 6.30
N THR A 53 26.52 -15.09 7.09
CA THR A 53 25.63 -16.25 7.18
C THR A 53 24.52 -15.94 8.20
N VAL A 54 23.27 -16.10 7.80
CA VAL A 54 22.09 -15.74 8.59
C VAL A 54 21.14 -16.91 8.78
N VAL A 55 20.40 -16.85 9.87
CA VAL A 55 19.20 -17.67 10.09
C VAL A 55 18.00 -16.86 9.63
N ILE A 56 17.17 -17.46 8.78
CA ILE A 56 15.92 -16.89 8.30
C ILE A 56 14.74 -17.75 8.72
N GLU A 57 13.60 -17.12 8.90
CA GLU A 57 12.32 -17.80 9.12
C GLU A 57 11.23 -17.17 8.25
N LYS A 58 10.13 -17.88 8.04
CA LYS A 58 8.91 -17.31 7.48
C LYS A 58 8.01 -16.87 8.62
N ALA A 59 7.94 -15.56 8.87
CA ALA A 59 7.01 -14.99 9.83
C ALA A 59 5.57 -15.19 9.32
N GLY A 60 4.71 -15.83 10.13
CA GLY A 60 3.34 -16.13 9.75
C GLY A 60 3.22 -17.03 8.51
N GLU A 61 4.22 -17.86 8.22
CA GLU A 61 4.32 -18.76 7.05
C GLU A 61 4.43 -18.05 5.68
N ILE A 62 4.46 -16.69 5.64
CA ILE A 62 4.37 -15.93 4.40
C ILE A 62 5.64 -15.13 4.10
N ILE A 63 6.08 -14.27 5.01
CA ILE A 63 7.17 -13.30 4.74
C ILE A 63 8.49 -13.81 5.33
N PRO A 64 9.51 -14.11 4.48
CA PRO A 64 10.84 -14.44 4.98
C PRO A 64 11.49 -13.25 5.67
N ALA A 65 12.02 -13.45 6.87
CA ALA A 65 12.73 -12.44 7.63
C ALA A 65 14.08 -12.98 8.16
N VAL A 66 15.07 -12.10 8.25
CA VAL A 66 16.35 -12.42 8.90
C VAL A 66 16.17 -12.34 10.42
N VAL A 67 16.31 -13.48 11.08
CA VAL A 67 16.18 -13.61 12.55
C VAL A 67 17.44 -13.16 13.26
N ARG A 68 18.59 -13.74 12.86
CA ARG A 68 19.89 -13.46 13.47
C ARG A 68 21.06 -13.77 12.54
N VAL A 69 22.19 -13.16 12.81
CA VAL A 69 23.47 -13.40 12.15
C VAL A 69 24.23 -14.50 12.91
N LEU A 70 24.95 -15.34 12.17
CA LEU A 70 25.93 -16.30 12.72
C LEU A 70 27.32 -15.65 12.70
N ALA A 71 27.61 -14.86 13.73
CA ALA A 71 28.83 -14.03 13.79
C ALA A 71 30.12 -14.84 13.67
N GLU A 72 30.11 -16.08 14.11
CA GLU A 72 31.23 -17.04 14.02
C GLU A 72 31.57 -17.44 12.58
N LYS A 73 30.64 -17.23 11.64
CA LYS A 73 30.83 -17.52 10.20
C LYS A 73 31.06 -16.25 9.36
N ARG A 74 31.20 -15.08 10.00
CA ARG A 74 31.35 -13.81 9.33
C ARG A 74 32.71 -13.71 8.60
N PRO A 75 32.73 -13.26 7.33
CA PRO A 75 33.96 -12.95 6.63
C PRO A 75 34.74 -11.84 7.34
N LYS A 76 36.07 -11.96 7.42
CA LYS A 76 36.94 -11.00 8.12
C LYS A 76 36.88 -9.58 7.55
N ASN A 77 36.52 -9.42 6.29
CA ASN A 77 36.41 -8.15 5.56
C ASN A 77 34.98 -7.61 5.46
N ALA A 78 34.01 -8.22 6.14
CA ALA A 78 32.63 -7.77 6.12
C ALA A 78 32.51 -6.39 6.76
N LYS A 79 31.94 -5.41 5.99
CA LYS A 79 31.71 -4.04 6.44
C LYS A 79 30.29 -3.87 6.95
N ALA A 80 30.09 -3.01 7.94
CA ALA A 80 28.77 -2.60 8.38
C ALA A 80 28.00 -2.01 7.20
N TYR A 81 26.73 -2.41 7.07
CA TYR A 81 25.82 -1.83 6.06
C TYR A 81 25.31 -0.48 6.55
N VAL A 82 25.29 0.49 5.68
CA VAL A 82 24.72 1.83 5.92
C VAL A 82 23.60 2.02 4.93
N LEU A 83 22.41 2.36 5.45
CA LEU A 83 21.26 2.64 4.60
C LEU A 83 21.52 3.90 3.75
N PRO A 84 21.29 3.87 2.43
CA PRO A 84 21.40 5.07 1.60
C PRO A 84 20.39 6.12 2.06
N LYS A 85 20.82 7.40 2.05
CA LYS A 85 19.96 8.54 2.42
C LYS A 85 19.24 9.16 1.23
N GLU A 86 19.27 8.48 0.09
CA GLU A 86 18.60 8.87 -1.14
C GLU A 86 17.74 7.70 -1.62
N CYS A 87 16.61 8.03 -2.23
CA CYS A 87 15.73 7.03 -2.83
C CYS A 87 16.43 6.37 -4.02
N PRO A 88 16.53 5.04 -4.07
CA PRO A 88 17.19 4.36 -5.18
C PRO A 88 16.45 4.50 -6.52
N GLU A 89 15.15 4.84 -6.49
CA GLU A 89 14.33 4.95 -7.69
C GLU A 89 14.32 6.35 -8.31
N CYS A 90 14.30 7.42 -7.47
CA CYS A 90 14.20 8.79 -8.00
C CYS A 90 15.32 9.74 -7.55
N GLY A 91 16.27 9.28 -6.72
CA GLY A 91 17.40 10.09 -6.25
C GLY A 91 17.03 11.15 -5.20
N THR A 92 15.77 11.32 -4.87
CA THR A 92 15.35 12.31 -3.85
C THR A 92 15.85 11.90 -2.46
N ALA A 93 16.28 12.88 -1.68
CA ALA A 93 16.68 12.65 -0.29
C ALA A 93 15.56 11.98 0.50
N ALA A 94 15.93 10.92 1.23
CA ALA A 94 15.01 10.26 2.14
C ALA A 94 14.93 11.04 3.46
N ASP A 95 13.75 11.08 4.05
CA ASP A 95 13.49 11.69 5.35
C ASP A 95 13.03 10.66 6.37
N LYS A 96 13.27 10.92 7.64
CA LYS A 96 12.84 10.09 8.76
C LYS A 96 12.26 11.02 9.83
N ALA A 97 10.96 10.94 10.03
CA ALA A 97 10.29 11.73 11.05
C ALA A 97 10.85 11.44 12.44
N GLU A 98 10.85 12.44 13.31
CA GLU A 98 11.29 12.29 14.69
C GLU A 98 10.45 11.23 15.41
N GLY A 99 11.11 10.21 15.96
CA GLY A 99 10.46 9.06 16.62
C GLY A 99 10.01 7.95 15.68
N ASP A 100 10.10 8.10 14.34
CA ASP A 100 9.84 7.02 13.39
C ASP A 100 11.09 6.13 13.22
N VAL A 101 10.86 4.87 12.89
CA VAL A 101 11.92 3.89 12.55
C VAL A 101 12.10 3.69 11.05
N VAL A 102 11.25 4.34 10.24
CA VAL A 102 11.18 4.15 8.79
C VAL A 102 11.66 5.38 8.04
N TRP A 103 12.68 5.19 7.20
CA TRP A 103 13.06 6.18 6.20
C TRP A 103 12.06 6.20 5.05
N ARG A 104 11.74 7.40 4.54
CA ARG A 104 10.79 7.56 3.44
C ARG A 104 11.35 8.44 2.33
N CYS A 105 11.05 8.07 1.10
CA CYS A 105 11.23 8.96 -0.04
C CYS A 105 10.20 10.10 0.04
N ALA A 106 10.68 11.33 0.08
CA ALA A 106 9.83 12.53 0.19
C ALA A 106 9.14 12.92 -1.12
N ASN A 107 9.51 12.33 -2.26
CA ASN A 107 8.93 12.64 -3.55
C ASN A 107 7.63 11.86 -3.78
N PRO A 108 6.43 12.49 -3.78
CA PRO A 108 5.17 11.81 -4.07
C PRO A 108 5.10 11.25 -5.50
N ASP A 109 5.84 11.87 -6.45
CA ASP A 109 5.89 11.46 -7.86
C ASP A 109 7.00 10.44 -8.13
N CYS A 110 7.58 9.86 -7.08
CA CYS A 110 8.53 8.77 -7.23
C CYS A 110 7.89 7.61 -8.01
N PRO A 111 8.51 7.12 -9.12
CA PRO A 111 7.91 6.07 -9.95
C PRO A 111 7.53 4.81 -9.17
N ALA A 112 8.32 4.43 -8.16
CA ALA A 112 7.98 3.31 -7.30
C ALA A 112 6.75 3.59 -6.41
N GLN A 113 6.58 4.81 -5.91
CA GLN A 113 5.40 5.18 -5.14
C GLN A 113 4.16 5.24 -6.02
N VAL A 114 4.27 5.84 -7.21
CA VAL A 114 3.18 5.88 -8.20
C VAL A 114 2.77 4.46 -8.55
N SER A 115 3.69 3.60 -8.98
CA SER A 115 3.40 2.20 -9.31
C SER A 115 2.73 1.47 -8.15
N GLY A 116 3.27 1.61 -6.93
CA GLY A 116 2.70 0.97 -5.75
C GLY A 116 1.29 1.46 -5.39
N ARG A 117 0.96 2.73 -5.61
CA ARG A 117 -0.41 3.28 -5.43
C ARG A 117 -1.38 2.73 -6.48
N LEU A 118 -0.97 2.70 -7.76
CA LEU A 118 -1.79 2.16 -8.84
C LEU A 118 -2.03 0.65 -8.67
N GLU A 119 -1.00 -0.11 -8.31
CA GLU A 119 -1.11 -1.54 -8.02
C GLU A 119 -2.05 -1.81 -6.83
N HIS A 120 -1.90 -1.03 -5.75
CA HIS A 120 -2.80 -1.12 -4.61
C HIS A 120 -4.25 -0.83 -4.99
N PHE A 121 -4.49 0.19 -5.80
CA PHE A 121 -5.81 0.54 -6.31
C PHE A 121 -6.43 -0.60 -7.12
N CYS A 122 -5.64 -1.24 -8.00
CA CYS A 122 -6.09 -2.38 -8.79
C CYS A 122 -6.30 -3.66 -7.98
N SER A 123 -5.73 -3.75 -6.77
CA SER A 123 -5.71 -4.98 -5.98
C SER A 123 -7.11 -5.52 -5.67
N ARG A 124 -7.19 -6.85 -5.47
CA ARG A 124 -8.43 -7.56 -5.12
C ARG A 124 -9.15 -6.99 -3.90
N GLY A 125 -8.38 -6.48 -2.92
CA GLY A 125 -8.94 -5.87 -1.70
C GLY A 125 -9.53 -4.48 -1.94
N ALA A 126 -9.07 -3.77 -2.96
CA ALA A 126 -9.51 -2.43 -3.36
C ALA A 126 -10.51 -2.53 -4.53
N MET A 127 -10.18 -2.04 -5.70
CA MET A 127 -11.11 -1.93 -6.83
C MET A 127 -11.24 -3.23 -7.65
N ASP A 128 -10.44 -4.28 -7.34
CA ASP A 128 -10.51 -5.63 -7.94
C ASP A 128 -10.38 -5.63 -9.47
N ILE A 129 -9.41 -4.89 -9.97
CA ILE A 129 -9.15 -4.75 -11.41
C ILE A 129 -8.20 -5.87 -11.84
N GLU A 130 -8.74 -6.85 -12.57
CA GLU A 130 -7.95 -7.98 -13.07
C GLU A 130 -6.87 -7.52 -14.05
N GLY A 131 -5.67 -8.10 -13.93
CA GLY A 131 -4.53 -7.77 -14.78
C GLY A 131 -3.71 -6.56 -14.29
N GLY A 132 -4.22 -5.73 -13.37
CA GLY A 132 -3.53 -4.55 -12.82
C GLY A 132 -2.45 -4.89 -11.80
N GLY A 133 -1.60 -5.89 -12.07
CA GLY A 133 -0.49 -6.28 -11.21
C GLY A 133 0.82 -5.55 -11.53
N GLU A 134 1.85 -5.81 -10.69
CA GLU A 134 3.16 -5.15 -10.71
C GLU A 134 3.76 -4.95 -12.11
N VAL A 135 3.77 -6.01 -12.94
CA VAL A 135 4.42 -5.98 -14.26
C VAL A 135 3.71 -5.03 -15.23
N LEU A 136 2.38 -5.03 -15.26
CA LEU A 136 1.62 -4.14 -16.13
C LEU A 136 1.67 -2.70 -15.62
N ILE A 137 1.41 -2.49 -14.34
CA ILE A 137 1.40 -1.16 -13.74
C ILE A 137 2.77 -0.48 -13.87
N LYS A 138 3.85 -1.23 -13.64
CA LYS A 138 5.19 -0.68 -13.86
C LYS A 138 5.41 -0.20 -15.29
N GLN A 139 4.98 -0.94 -16.30
CA GLN A 139 5.09 -0.51 -17.70
C GLN A 139 4.24 0.73 -18.00
N ILE A 140 3.03 0.81 -17.43
CA ILE A 140 2.15 1.98 -17.58
C ILE A 140 2.84 3.24 -17.05
N VAL A 141 3.45 3.16 -15.85
CA VAL A 141 4.16 4.27 -15.22
C VAL A 141 5.46 4.60 -15.96
N ASP A 142 6.28 3.60 -16.29
CA ASP A 142 7.57 3.80 -16.98
C ASP A 142 7.38 4.45 -18.37
N ARG A 143 6.22 4.25 -19.02
CA ARG A 143 5.88 4.89 -20.31
C ARG A 143 5.10 6.20 -20.17
N GLY A 144 4.82 6.64 -18.94
CA GLY A 144 4.07 7.87 -18.69
C GLY A 144 2.63 7.82 -19.18
N LEU A 145 1.99 6.64 -19.21
CA LEU A 145 0.61 6.45 -19.63
C LEU A 145 -0.39 6.78 -18.50
N ALA A 146 0.03 6.60 -17.24
CA ALA A 146 -0.72 7.03 -16.07
C ALA A 146 0.23 7.26 -14.90
N ASP A 147 0.05 8.37 -14.17
CA ASP A 147 0.75 8.71 -12.92
C ASP A 147 -0.18 8.77 -11.70
N ASN A 148 -1.48 8.65 -11.91
CA ASN A 148 -2.49 8.59 -10.86
C ASN A 148 -3.64 7.67 -11.23
N VAL A 149 -4.46 7.29 -10.24
CA VAL A 149 -5.56 6.34 -10.41
C VAL A 149 -6.64 6.82 -11.38
N GLY A 150 -6.83 8.15 -11.52
CA GLY A 150 -7.81 8.71 -12.46
C GLY A 150 -7.41 8.55 -13.92
N GLU A 151 -6.12 8.44 -14.20
CA GLU A 151 -5.61 8.26 -15.56
C GLU A 151 -5.72 6.82 -16.04
N LEU A 152 -5.77 5.84 -15.13
CA LEU A 152 -6.05 4.45 -15.51
C LEU A 152 -7.36 4.33 -16.30
N TYR A 153 -8.38 5.10 -15.94
CA TYR A 153 -9.69 5.09 -16.61
C TYR A 153 -9.72 5.82 -17.97
N LYS A 154 -8.61 6.44 -18.38
CA LYS A 154 -8.45 7.08 -19.68
C LYS A 154 -7.68 6.23 -20.68
N LEU A 155 -7.08 5.14 -20.22
CA LEU A 155 -6.28 4.25 -21.06
C LEU A 155 -7.10 3.65 -22.19
N THR A 156 -6.50 3.62 -23.38
CA THR A 156 -7.09 3.04 -24.60
C THR A 156 -6.57 1.62 -24.85
N LEU A 157 -7.31 0.85 -25.62
CA LEU A 157 -6.90 -0.50 -26.02
C LEU A 157 -5.56 -0.47 -26.78
N GLU A 158 -5.34 0.54 -27.62
CA GLU A 158 -4.10 0.70 -28.38
C GLU A 158 -2.90 0.93 -27.47
N GLU A 159 -3.03 1.80 -26.47
CA GLU A 159 -1.97 2.06 -25.49
C GLU A 159 -1.61 0.79 -24.69
N VAL A 160 -2.62 0.08 -24.17
CA VAL A 160 -2.40 -1.12 -23.36
C VAL A 160 -1.84 -2.27 -24.19
N THR A 161 -2.27 -2.47 -25.44
CA THR A 161 -1.73 -3.50 -26.33
C THR A 161 -0.30 -3.20 -26.81
N SER A 162 0.13 -1.93 -26.75
CA SER A 162 1.51 -1.54 -27.07
C SER A 162 2.53 -1.99 -26.02
N LEU A 163 2.06 -2.42 -24.82
CA LEU A 163 2.91 -2.85 -23.72
C LEU A 163 3.46 -4.27 -23.93
N GLU A 164 4.61 -4.55 -23.33
CA GLU A 164 5.24 -5.87 -23.50
C GLU A 164 4.37 -6.99 -22.91
N ARG A 165 4.22 -8.07 -23.66
CA ARG A 165 3.44 -9.27 -23.31
C ARG A 165 1.95 -9.00 -23.10
N MET A 166 1.42 -7.90 -23.64
CA MET A 166 0.00 -7.56 -23.61
C MET A 166 -0.63 -7.88 -24.97
N ALA A 167 -1.25 -9.06 -25.05
CA ALA A 167 -2.10 -9.40 -26.18
C ALA A 167 -3.45 -8.67 -26.06
N GLU A 168 -4.13 -8.46 -27.21
CA GLU A 168 -5.43 -7.77 -27.28
C GLU A 168 -6.44 -8.26 -26.24
N LYS A 169 -6.56 -9.59 -26.06
CA LYS A 169 -7.45 -10.18 -25.07
C LYS A 169 -7.09 -9.78 -23.62
N SER A 170 -5.79 -9.75 -23.28
CA SER A 170 -5.35 -9.37 -21.94
C SER A 170 -5.56 -7.88 -21.69
N ALA A 171 -5.31 -7.05 -22.71
CA ALA A 171 -5.57 -5.62 -22.67
C ALA A 171 -7.06 -5.33 -22.50
N GLN A 172 -7.92 -6.03 -23.25
CA GLN A 172 -9.37 -5.88 -23.12
C GLN A 172 -9.86 -6.31 -21.74
N ASN A 173 -9.39 -7.43 -21.20
CA ASN A 173 -9.75 -7.87 -19.84
C ASN A 173 -9.39 -6.83 -18.78
N PHE A 174 -8.23 -6.19 -18.90
CA PHE A 174 -7.82 -5.12 -17.99
C PHE A 174 -8.75 -3.90 -18.09
N LEU A 175 -9.09 -3.47 -19.30
CA LEU A 175 -10.02 -2.35 -19.53
C LEU A 175 -11.45 -2.68 -19.08
N ASP A 176 -11.91 -3.91 -19.30
CA ASP A 176 -13.20 -4.40 -18.80
C ASP A 176 -13.22 -4.43 -17.25
N GLY A 177 -12.09 -4.79 -16.63
CA GLY A 177 -11.91 -4.72 -15.18
C GLY A 177 -12.00 -3.28 -14.65
N LEU A 178 -11.39 -2.30 -15.34
CA LEU A 178 -11.54 -0.89 -15.02
C LEU A 178 -13.00 -0.43 -15.13
N GLU A 179 -13.70 -0.82 -16.19
CA GLU A 179 -15.12 -0.46 -16.35
C GLU A 179 -16.00 -1.09 -15.27
N ALA A 180 -15.81 -2.38 -14.98
CA ALA A 180 -16.54 -3.08 -13.92
C ALA A 180 -16.28 -2.46 -12.53
N SER A 181 -15.08 -1.98 -12.26
CA SER A 181 -14.70 -1.37 -10.99
C SER A 181 -15.47 -0.10 -10.67
N LYS A 182 -16.04 0.58 -11.68
CA LYS A 182 -16.84 1.79 -11.46
C LYS A 182 -18.07 1.54 -10.58
N GLY A 183 -18.60 0.31 -10.58
CA GLY A 183 -19.71 -0.09 -9.71
C GLY A 183 -19.30 -0.56 -8.32
N CYS A 184 -18.04 -0.54 -7.96
CA CYS A 184 -17.58 -0.92 -6.63
C CYS A 184 -18.14 0.03 -5.56
N ASP A 185 -18.39 -0.54 -4.36
CA ASP A 185 -18.86 0.24 -3.21
C ASP A 185 -17.81 1.28 -2.76
N LEU A 186 -18.26 2.40 -2.22
CA LEU A 186 -17.42 3.51 -1.78
C LEU A 186 -16.26 3.08 -0.87
N TRP A 187 -16.46 2.12 0.06
CA TRP A 187 -15.39 1.69 0.94
C TRP A 187 -14.18 1.09 0.20
N ARG A 188 -14.42 0.47 -0.98
CA ARG A 188 -13.35 -0.08 -1.82
C ARG A 188 -12.53 1.03 -2.46
N LEU A 189 -13.20 2.09 -2.91
CA LEU A 189 -12.55 3.29 -3.41
C LEU A 189 -11.73 3.96 -2.30
N VAL A 190 -12.31 4.21 -1.12
CA VAL A 190 -11.63 4.83 0.03
C VAL A 190 -10.38 4.01 0.43
N PHE A 191 -10.48 2.68 0.47
CA PHE A 191 -9.32 1.82 0.70
C PHE A 191 -8.30 1.91 -0.44
N GLY A 192 -8.78 1.92 -1.70
CA GLY A 192 -7.97 1.98 -2.91
C GLY A 192 -7.17 3.28 -3.05
N LEU A 193 -7.67 4.41 -2.54
CA LEU A 193 -6.95 5.68 -2.48
C LEU A 193 -5.67 5.61 -1.65
N GLY A 194 -5.54 4.60 -0.79
CA GLY A 194 -4.30 4.31 -0.07
C GLY A 194 -3.96 5.32 1.03
N ILE A 195 -4.97 6.00 1.58
CA ILE A 195 -4.81 6.94 2.72
C ILE A 195 -4.05 6.24 3.84
N LEU A 196 -3.05 6.92 4.39
CA LEU A 196 -2.20 6.35 5.43
C LEU A 196 -3.04 5.93 6.65
N HIS A 197 -2.77 4.77 7.22
CA HIS A 197 -3.51 4.13 8.32
C HIS A 197 -4.94 3.69 7.99
N VAL A 198 -5.46 3.91 6.79
CA VAL A 198 -6.78 3.46 6.37
C VAL A 198 -6.69 2.07 5.74
N GLY A 199 -6.94 1.04 6.54
CA GLY A 199 -7.13 -0.34 6.08
C GLY A 199 -8.59 -0.60 5.69
N THR A 200 -8.89 -1.82 5.21
CA THR A 200 -10.27 -2.21 4.81
C THR A 200 -11.29 -2.08 5.96
N GLY A 201 -10.86 -2.34 7.22
CA GLY A 201 -11.72 -2.17 8.40
C GLY A 201 -12.12 -0.72 8.61
N VAL A 202 -11.14 0.19 8.61
CA VAL A 202 -11.36 1.63 8.75
C VAL A 202 -12.17 2.19 7.59
N ALA A 203 -11.84 1.82 6.34
CA ALA A 203 -12.61 2.26 5.16
C ALA A 203 -14.10 1.89 5.28
N LYS A 204 -14.40 0.67 5.75
CA LYS A 204 -15.79 0.25 6.01
C LYS A 204 -16.43 1.00 7.18
N ALA A 205 -15.69 1.31 8.25
CA ALA A 205 -16.19 2.09 9.37
C ALA A 205 -16.56 3.50 8.95
N LEU A 206 -15.71 4.17 8.16
CA LEU A 206 -15.98 5.47 7.54
C LEU A 206 -17.25 5.41 6.67
N CYS A 207 -17.38 4.42 5.80
CA CYS A 207 -18.52 4.26 4.90
C CYS A 207 -19.82 3.80 5.58
N ARG A 208 -19.77 3.33 6.83
CA ARG A 208 -20.97 3.14 7.66
C ARG A 208 -21.47 4.46 8.25
N ARG A 209 -20.60 5.41 8.46
CA ARG A 209 -20.90 6.71 9.09
C ARG A 209 -21.27 7.77 8.05
N PHE A 210 -20.65 7.76 6.87
CA PHE A 210 -20.86 8.72 5.81
C PHE A 210 -21.51 8.04 4.60
N ALA A 211 -22.62 8.62 4.11
CA ALA A 211 -23.42 8.06 3.02
C ALA A 211 -22.68 8.15 1.67
N GLY A 212 -21.82 9.14 1.51
CA GLY A 212 -21.11 9.40 0.26
C GLY A 212 -19.75 10.03 0.48
N MET A 213 -19.01 10.13 -0.63
CA MET A 213 -17.67 10.71 -0.65
C MET A 213 -17.68 12.19 -0.21
N ASP A 214 -18.69 12.97 -0.58
CA ASP A 214 -18.74 14.41 -0.26
C ASP A 214 -18.83 14.63 1.25
N GLU A 215 -19.68 13.87 1.93
CA GLU A 215 -19.78 13.92 3.40
C GLU A 215 -18.46 13.53 4.07
N LEU A 216 -17.78 12.52 3.54
CA LEU A 216 -16.49 12.07 4.06
C LEU A 216 -15.40 13.13 3.83
N MET A 217 -15.38 13.78 2.67
CA MET A 217 -14.41 14.83 2.33
C MET A 217 -14.53 16.08 3.19
N ASP A 218 -15.73 16.36 3.70
CA ASP A 218 -16.02 17.56 4.51
C ASP A 218 -16.09 17.24 6.01
N ALA A 219 -15.82 15.98 6.40
CA ALA A 219 -15.81 15.55 7.80
C ALA A 219 -14.70 16.23 8.60
N THR A 220 -15.03 16.71 9.80
CA THR A 220 -14.06 17.24 10.74
C THR A 220 -13.27 16.12 11.46
N GLU A 221 -12.14 16.47 12.06
CA GLU A 221 -11.40 15.50 12.89
C GLU A 221 -12.27 14.95 14.03
N GLU A 222 -13.13 15.79 14.63
CA GLU A 222 -14.07 15.40 15.68
C GLU A 222 -15.10 14.39 15.20
N ASP A 223 -15.65 14.57 13.98
CA ASP A 223 -16.58 13.62 13.36
C ASP A 223 -15.92 12.26 13.13
N LEU A 224 -14.67 12.28 12.68
CA LEU A 224 -13.88 11.09 12.38
C LEU A 224 -13.49 10.32 13.66
N VAL A 225 -13.05 11.00 14.73
CA VAL A 225 -12.69 10.36 16.01
C VAL A 225 -13.90 9.73 16.69
N ALA A 226 -15.11 10.23 16.42
CA ALA A 226 -16.35 9.67 16.98
C ALA A 226 -16.69 8.28 16.40
N ILE A 227 -15.98 7.81 15.38
CA ILE A 227 -16.19 6.50 14.75
C ILE A 227 -15.40 5.43 15.51
N ASP A 228 -16.04 4.30 15.82
CA ASP A 228 -15.37 3.16 16.43
C ASP A 228 -14.13 2.73 15.59
N ASP A 229 -13.04 2.38 16.27
CA ASP A 229 -11.75 2.00 15.67
C ASP A 229 -11.00 3.14 14.93
N VAL A 230 -11.51 4.39 14.96
CA VAL A 230 -10.83 5.56 14.38
C VAL A 230 -10.24 6.43 15.48
N GLY A 231 -8.96 6.21 15.78
CA GLY A 231 -8.22 7.05 16.76
C GLY A 231 -7.68 8.34 16.13
N GLY A 232 -7.13 9.24 16.98
CA GLY A 232 -6.62 10.55 16.57
C GLY A 232 -5.56 10.52 15.44
N VAL A 233 -4.74 9.46 15.35
CA VAL A 233 -3.76 9.30 14.25
C VAL A 233 -4.46 9.04 12.92
N ILE A 234 -5.51 8.22 12.93
CA ILE A 234 -6.26 7.87 11.73
C ILE A 234 -7.12 9.05 11.28
N SER A 235 -7.83 9.71 12.22
CA SER A 235 -8.68 10.86 11.92
C SER A 235 -7.89 11.98 11.28
N LYS A 236 -6.73 12.33 11.89
CA LYS A 236 -5.82 13.31 11.32
C LYS A 236 -5.35 12.92 9.92
N SER A 237 -4.98 11.65 9.71
CA SER A 237 -4.52 11.17 8.41
C SER A 237 -5.61 11.28 7.32
N VAL A 238 -6.86 10.98 7.66
CA VAL A 238 -8.01 11.11 6.75
C VAL A 238 -8.31 12.57 6.47
N HIS A 239 -8.40 13.40 7.52
CA HIS A 239 -8.68 14.83 7.41
C HIS A 239 -7.61 15.56 6.58
N ASP A 240 -6.33 15.33 6.87
CA ASP A 240 -5.22 15.95 6.13
C ASP A 240 -5.23 15.53 4.66
N TRP A 241 -5.52 14.26 4.38
CA TRP A 241 -5.57 13.73 3.01
C TRP A 241 -6.68 14.41 2.18
N PHE A 242 -7.87 14.54 2.72
CA PHE A 242 -8.98 15.24 2.04
C PHE A 242 -8.86 16.78 2.10
N GLY A 243 -8.04 17.31 3.00
CA GLY A 243 -7.67 18.73 3.04
C GLY A 243 -6.73 19.16 1.93
N ASP A 244 -6.00 18.21 1.34
CA ASP A 244 -5.05 18.46 0.26
C ASP A 244 -5.79 18.75 -1.08
N SER A 245 -5.39 19.83 -1.75
CA SER A 245 -6.05 20.28 -3.00
C SER A 245 -5.80 19.34 -4.18
N GLU A 246 -4.66 18.66 -4.23
CA GLU A 246 -4.34 17.71 -5.30
C GLU A 246 -5.20 16.45 -5.16
N ASN A 247 -5.37 15.95 -3.92
CA ASN A 247 -6.24 14.83 -3.63
C ASN A 247 -7.71 15.16 -3.91
N ARG A 248 -8.19 16.37 -3.57
CA ARG A 248 -9.53 16.83 -3.95
C ARG A 248 -9.70 16.88 -5.46
N SER A 249 -8.70 17.38 -6.18
CA SER A 249 -8.73 17.42 -7.65
C SER A 249 -8.74 15.99 -8.25
N LEU A 250 -8.01 15.06 -7.65
CA LEU A 250 -8.05 13.64 -8.03
C LEU A 250 -9.47 13.06 -7.87
N ILE A 251 -10.12 13.30 -6.72
CA ILE A 251 -11.50 12.84 -6.47
C ILE A 251 -12.46 13.41 -7.52
N GLU A 252 -12.37 14.71 -7.84
CA GLU A 252 -13.20 15.32 -8.89
C GLU A 252 -12.90 14.75 -10.28
N GLY A 253 -11.65 14.36 -10.54
CA GLY A 253 -11.28 13.63 -11.74
C GLY A 253 -11.95 12.26 -11.81
N LEU A 254 -11.89 11.50 -10.72
CA LEU A 254 -12.51 10.18 -10.59
C LEU A 254 -14.04 10.24 -10.72
N ARG A 255 -14.70 11.27 -10.18
CA ARG A 255 -16.13 11.50 -10.33
C ARG A 255 -16.54 11.56 -11.81
N LYS A 256 -15.74 12.24 -12.64
CA LYS A 256 -15.99 12.39 -14.08
C LYS A 256 -15.83 11.08 -14.86
N THR A 257 -15.14 10.08 -14.29
CA THR A 257 -15.01 8.76 -14.92
C THR A 257 -16.22 7.86 -14.67
N GLY A 258 -17.14 8.26 -13.80
CA GLY A 258 -18.37 7.52 -13.49
C GLY A 258 -18.22 6.47 -12.39
N LEU A 259 -17.21 6.60 -11.51
CA LEU A 259 -17.10 5.76 -10.32
C LEU A 259 -18.28 6.00 -9.36
N ASN A 260 -18.64 4.95 -8.64
CA ASN A 260 -19.62 5.04 -7.55
C ASN A 260 -19.01 5.77 -6.34
N PHE A 261 -19.70 6.79 -5.86
CA PHE A 261 -19.32 7.61 -4.71
C PHE A 261 -20.28 7.43 -3.53
N ASP A 262 -21.21 6.48 -3.62
CA ASP A 262 -22.20 6.19 -2.59
C ASP A 262 -21.83 4.92 -1.83
N SER A 263 -22.16 4.89 -0.54
CA SER A 263 -21.91 3.76 0.33
C SER A 263 -23.18 2.91 0.51
N SER A 264 -23.11 1.64 0.14
CA SER A 264 -24.15 0.67 0.48
C SER A 264 -24.08 0.24 1.96
N LEU A 265 -23.00 0.57 2.66
CA LEU A 265 -22.82 0.24 4.07
C LEU A 265 -23.39 1.31 5.01
N TYR A 266 -23.78 2.47 4.49
CA TYR A 266 -24.28 3.56 5.30
C TYR A 266 -25.44 3.12 6.17
N GLN A 267 -25.35 3.44 7.44
CA GLN A 267 -26.40 3.19 8.42
C GLN A 267 -26.82 4.52 8.99
N GLU A 268 -28.00 4.97 8.60
CA GLU A 268 -28.61 6.13 9.25
C GLU A 268 -28.64 5.89 10.76
N ALA A 269 -28.09 6.81 11.54
CA ALA A 269 -28.04 6.65 12.99
C ALA A 269 -29.47 6.46 13.52
N MET A 270 -29.84 5.24 13.86
CA MET A 270 -31.14 4.96 14.50
C MET A 270 -31.12 5.55 15.91
N ALA A 271 -31.45 6.84 15.98
CA ALA A 271 -31.37 7.63 17.21
C ALA A 271 -32.43 7.27 18.27
N THR A 272 -33.38 6.35 18.00
CA THR A 272 -34.52 6.15 18.88
C THR A 272 -34.94 4.67 18.97
N GLY A 273 -34.35 3.96 19.93
CA GLY A 273 -34.87 2.65 20.33
C GLY A 273 -34.46 2.32 21.78
N PRO A 274 -35.15 1.45 22.50
CA PRO A 274 -34.84 1.10 23.89
C PRO A 274 -33.46 0.45 24.06
N LEU A 275 -32.79 0.11 22.96
CA LEU A 275 -31.43 -0.47 22.91
C LEU A 275 -30.41 0.47 22.29
N ALA A 276 -30.75 1.73 22.00
CA ALA A 276 -29.81 2.71 21.45
C ALA A 276 -28.59 2.90 22.39
N GLY A 277 -27.39 2.79 21.85
CA GLY A 277 -26.12 2.91 22.60
C GLY A 277 -25.77 1.66 23.44
N LYS A 278 -26.43 0.53 23.29
CA LYS A 278 -26.10 -0.73 23.99
C LYS A 278 -25.43 -1.72 23.04
N SER A 279 -24.27 -2.24 23.44
CA SER A 279 -23.65 -3.40 22.79
C SER A 279 -24.29 -4.69 23.34
N LEU A 280 -24.82 -5.51 22.44
CA LEU A 280 -25.40 -6.81 22.79
C LEU A 280 -24.47 -7.93 22.32
N VAL A 281 -24.07 -8.80 23.24
CA VAL A 281 -23.34 -10.03 22.93
C VAL A 281 -24.34 -11.19 22.96
N LEU A 282 -24.59 -11.79 21.79
CA LEU A 282 -25.38 -13.02 21.72
C LEU A 282 -24.45 -14.20 22.06
N THR A 283 -24.61 -14.76 23.26
CA THR A 283 -24.03 -16.03 23.66
C THR A 283 -25.09 -17.11 23.46
N GLY A 284 -25.11 -17.72 22.29
CA GLY A 284 -25.98 -18.83 21.96
C GLY A 284 -25.22 -20.11 21.70
N THR A 285 -25.68 -21.21 22.20
CA THR A 285 -25.25 -22.57 21.89
C THR A 285 -25.63 -22.95 20.47
#